data_ed860a466ab0254fb25aa5df737d4fde
#
_entry.id   ed860a466ab0254fb25aa5df737d4fde
#
_cell.length_a   1.000
_cell.length_b   1.000
_cell.length_c   1.000
_cell.angle_alpha   90.00
_cell.angle_beta   90.00
_cell.angle_gamma   90.00
#
_symmetry.space_group_name_H-M   'P 1'
#
loop_
_entity.id
_entity.type
_entity.pdbx_description
1 polymer ?
#
loop_
_entity_poly.entity_id
_entity_poly.type
_entity_poly.pdbx_seq_one_letter_code
_entity_poly.pdbx_strand_id
1 'polypeptide(L)'
;MSPELIFEPVINMLWLSLAVFAFGTTLRLKSIIIDKKSKEEDFKIPTFDSGGETIQNSQRNLTNLFEFPIFFYAVCIMIYVTGNVDGYFVLLATWFFWLRVAHTVTHIFYNKVIPGIAIPVRTLFWLPSTIILGWMAYRSCSMMM
;
A
#
# COMPACT_ATOMS: atom_id res chain seq x y z
N MET A 1 24.17 -3.01 -14.48
CA MET A 1 23.35 -2.55 -13.36
C MET A 1 23.25 -3.71 -12.38
N SER A 2 23.35 -3.44 -11.07
CA SER A 2 23.20 -4.49 -10.05
C SER A 2 21.74 -4.98 -10.02
N PRO A 3 21.49 -6.29 -10.15
CA PRO A 3 20.13 -6.86 -10.14
C PRO A 3 19.40 -6.63 -8.81
N GLU A 4 20.14 -6.47 -7.71
CA GLU A 4 19.59 -6.24 -6.37
C GLU A 4 18.85 -4.91 -6.24
N LEU A 5 19.05 -3.97 -7.16
CA LEU A 5 18.34 -2.67 -7.17
C LEU A 5 16.81 -2.82 -7.25
N ILE A 6 16.31 -3.94 -7.77
CA ILE A 6 14.86 -4.23 -7.78
C ILE A 6 14.27 -4.35 -6.37
N PHE A 7 15.11 -4.68 -5.37
CA PHE A 7 14.67 -4.84 -3.99
C PHE A 7 14.59 -3.51 -3.21
N GLU A 8 15.19 -2.44 -3.70
CA GLU A 8 15.10 -1.13 -3.04
C GLU A 8 13.64 -0.67 -2.88
N PRO A 9 12.82 -0.58 -3.94
CA PRO A 9 11.40 -0.25 -3.79
C PRO A 9 10.61 -1.32 -3.01
N VAL A 10 11.03 -2.59 -3.02
CA VAL A 10 10.41 -3.67 -2.21
C VAL A 10 10.62 -3.40 -0.73
N ILE A 11 11.86 -3.11 -0.31
CA ILE A 11 12.21 -2.78 1.08
C ILE A 11 11.47 -1.51 1.52
N ASN A 12 11.41 -0.50 0.67
CA ASN A 12 10.69 0.73 0.94
C ASN A 12 9.18 0.50 1.14
N MET A 13 8.57 -0.43 0.38
CA MET A 13 7.17 -0.85 0.58
C MET A 13 6.96 -1.56 1.92
N LEU A 14 7.91 -2.41 2.36
CA LEU A 14 7.86 -3.03 3.68
C LEU A 14 7.92 -1.97 4.79
N TRP A 15 8.82 -1.00 4.68
CA TRP A 15 8.89 0.12 5.64
C TRP A 15 7.62 0.97 5.66
N LEU A 16 7.02 1.24 4.50
CA LEU A 16 5.73 1.93 4.43
C LEU A 16 4.64 1.17 5.18
N SER A 17 4.56 -0.15 4.97
CA SER A 17 3.57 -1.01 5.66
C SER A 17 3.79 -1.02 7.17
N LEU A 18 5.03 -1.12 7.64
CA LEU A 18 5.38 -1.06 9.05
C LEU A 18 5.08 0.31 9.67
N ALA A 19 5.35 1.40 8.93
CA ALA A 19 5.04 2.76 9.38
C ALA A 19 3.53 2.97 9.56
N VAL A 20 2.71 2.52 8.60
CA VAL A 20 1.24 2.59 8.70
C VAL A 20 0.72 1.71 9.84
N PHE A 21 1.28 0.51 10.01
CA PHE A 21 0.95 -0.37 11.13
C PHE A 21 1.25 0.30 12.48
N ALA A 22 2.45 0.84 12.65
CA ALA A 22 2.86 1.53 13.87
C ALA A 22 1.98 2.75 14.15
N PHE A 23 1.70 3.57 13.12
CA PHE A 23 0.83 4.73 13.23
C PHE A 23 -0.59 4.34 13.65
N GLY A 24 -1.23 3.41 12.94
CA GLY A 24 -2.59 2.96 13.26
C GLY A 24 -2.70 2.31 14.64
N THR A 25 -1.70 1.49 15.02
CA THR A 25 -1.64 0.86 16.34
C THR A 25 -1.48 1.90 17.45
N THR A 26 -0.62 2.89 17.27
CA THR A 26 -0.43 3.98 18.25
C THR A 26 -1.72 4.78 18.47
N LEU A 27 -2.41 5.14 17.39
CA LEU A 27 -3.71 5.84 17.50
C LEU A 27 -4.76 4.98 18.20
N ARG A 28 -4.80 3.69 17.89
CA ARG A 28 -5.71 2.74 18.52
C ARG A 28 -5.43 2.58 20.02
N LEU A 29 -4.18 2.40 20.40
CA LEU A 29 -3.77 2.32 21.82
C LEU A 29 -4.10 3.62 22.58
N LYS A 30 -3.85 4.77 21.95
CA LYS A 30 -4.26 6.06 22.54
C LYS A 30 -5.76 6.11 22.79
N SER A 31 -6.59 5.72 21.82
CA SER A 31 -8.05 5.71 21.96
C SER A 31 -8.53 4.77 23.07
N ILE A 32 -7.86 3.64 23.25
CA ILE A 32 -8.19 2.65 24.30
C ILE A 32 -7.76 3.13 25.69
N ILE A 33 -6.49 3.53 25.83
CA ILE A 33 -5.85 3.73 27.14
C ILE A 33 -6.11 5.15 27.66
N ILE A 34 -5.96 6.14 26.79
CA ILE A 34 -6.02 7.57 27.18
C ILE A 34 -7.45 8.10 27.03
N ASP A 35 -8.05 7.97 25.84
CA ASP A 35 -9.34 8.57 25.55
C ASP A 35 -10.51 7.74 26.10
N LYS A 36 -10.29 6.46 26.42
CA LYS A 36 -11.29 5.50 26.93
C LYS A 36 -12.58 5.45 26.11
N LYS A 37 -12.45 5.61 24.79
CA LYS A 37 -13.58 5.69 23.83
C LYS A 37 -13.91 4.33 23.21
N SER A 38 -13.06 3.32 23.39
CA SER A 38 -13.25 2.00 22.79
C SER A 38 -14.39 1.23 23.48
N LYS A 39 -15.19 0.55 22.66
CA LYS A 39 -16.25 -0.34 23.08
C LYS A 39 -15.83 -1.79 22.85
N GLU A 40 -16.50 -2.74 23.51
CA GLU A 40 -16.22 -4.17 23.33
C GLU A 40 -16.45 -4.64 21.89
N GLU A 41 -17.43 -4.03 21.18
CA GLU A 41 -17.75 -4.32 19.79
C GLU A 41 -16.60 -4.00 18.83
N ASP A 42 -15.75 -2.97 19.14
CA ASP A 42 -14.61 -2.57 18.32
C ASP A 42 -13.53 -3.67 18.21
N PHE A 43 -13.53 -4.63 19.12
CA PHE A 43 -12.59 -5.76 19.11
C PHE A 43 -13.12 -6.97 18.35
N LYS A 44 -14.43 -7.02 18.08
CA LYS A 44 -15.09 -8.12 17.35
C LYS A 44 -15.00 -7.92 15.85
N ILE A 45 -15.01 -6.65 15.40
CA ILE A 45 -14.94 -6.30 13.97
C ILE A 45 -13.74 -5.37 13.76
N PRO A 46 -12.85 -5.62 12.78
CA PRO A 46 -11.60 -4.87 12.61
C PRO A 46 -11.77 -3.42 12.12
N THR A 47 -12.98 -2.87 12.06
CA THR A 47 -13.25 -1.50 11.63
C THR A 47 -12.95 -0.44 12.68
N PHE A 48 -13.00 -0.79 13.97
CA PHE A 48 -12.77 0.10 15.11
C PHE A 48 -13.60 1.39 15.02
N ASP A 49 -14.92 1.25 14.95
CA ASP A 49 -15.86 2.33 14.61
C ASP A 49 -15.88 3.48 15.61
N SER A 50 -15.62 3.23 16.90
CA SER A 50 -15.54 4.29 17.92
C SER A 50 -14.24 5.09 17.89
N GLY A 51 -13.24 4.71 17.11
CA GLY A 51 -11.93 5.37 17.05
C GLY A 51 -11.85 6.63 16.20
N GLY A 52 -12.89 6.97 15.45
CA GLY A 52 -12.90 8.09 14.51
C GLY A 52 -12.28 7.79 13.14
N GLU A 53 -12.50 8.68 12.17
CA GLU A 53 -12.18 8.45 10.75
C GLU A 53 -10.70 8.13 10.48
N THR A 54 -9.77 8.79 11.16
CA THR A 54 -8.34 8.57 10.93
C THR A 54 -7.90 7.16 11.32
N ILE A 55 -8.46 6.61 12.43
CA ILE A 55 -8.16 5.25 12.86
C ILE A 55 -8.75 4.26 11.85
N GLN A 56 -10.00 4.43 11.47
CA GLN A 56 -10.66 3.58 10.47
C GLN A 56 -9.93 3.61 9.12
N ASN A 57 -9.55 4.81 8.64
CA ASN A 57 -8.82 4.96 7.39
C ASN A 57 -7.43 4.32 7.44
N SER A 58 -6.71 4.43 8.58
CA SER A 58 -5.41 3.77 8.74
C SER A 58 -5.55 2.24 8.73
N GLN A 59 -6.58 1.69 9.36
CA GLN A 59 -6.87 0.25 9.34
C GLN A 59 -7.19 -0.25 7.92
N ARG A 60 -8.09 0.43 7.21
CA ARG A 60 -8.44 0.10 5.82
C ARG A 60 -7.23 0.22 4.88
N ASN A 61 -6.40 1.25 5.08
CA ASN A 61 -5.18 1.40 4.28
C ASN A 61 -4.17 0.30 4.58
N LEU A 62 -4.04 -0.11 5.83
CA LEU A 62 -3.19 -1.23 6.23
C LEU A 62 -3.63 -2.54 5.53
N THR A 63 -4.93 -2.84 5.51
CA THR A 63 -5.48 -3.97 4.76
C THR A 63 -5.06 -3.91 3.29
N ASN A 64 -5.22 -2.75 2.64
CA ASN A 64 -4.79 -2.54 1.25
C ASN A 64 -3.28 -2.74 1.03
N LEU A 65 -2.44 -2.44 2.04
CA LEU A 65 -0.98 -2.65 1.97
C LEU A 65 -0.58 -4.12 2.14
N PHE A 66 -1.43 -4.94 2.74
CA PHE A 66 -1.20 -6.39 2.83
C PHE A 66 -1.83 -7.18 1.70
N GLU A 67 -2.93 -6.73 1.12
CA GLU A 67 -3.62 -7.44 0.05
C GLU A 67 -2.94 -7.27 -1.30
N PHE A 68 -2.80 -6.05 -1.77
CA PHE A 68 -2.39 -5.77 -3.14
C PHE A 68 -0.86 -5.79 -3.36
N PRO A 69 -0.02 -5.22 -2.49
CA PRO A 69 1.44 -5.27 -2.65
C PRO A 69 2.06 -6.67 -2.59
N ILE A 70 1.34 -7.67 -2.14
CA ILE A 70 1.85 -9.06 -2.18
C ILE A 70 2.18 -9.50 -3.62
N PHE A 71 1.36 -9.09 -4.59
CA PHE A 71 1.62 -9.35 -6.01
C PHE A 71 2.85 -8.60 -6.51
N PHE A 72 3.08 -7.38 -6.03
CA PHE A 72 4.29 -6.61 -6.35
C PHE A 72 5.54 -7.31 -5.84
N TYR A 73 5.55 -7.81 -4.61
CA TYR A 73 6.66 -8.58 -4.06
C TYR A 73 6.92 -9.84 -4.89
N ALA A 74 5.87 -10.59 -5.21
CA ALA A 74 5.98 -11.80 -6.03
C ALA A 74 6.56 -11.50 -7.41
N VAL A 75 6.09 -10.46 -8.09
CA VAL A 75 6.59 -10.06 -9.42
C VAL A 75 8.06 -9.62 -9.35
N CYS A 76 8.47 -8.82 -8.36
CA CYS A 76 9.86 -8.40 -8.20
C CYS A 76 10.79 -9.60 -7.93
N ILE A 77 10.36 -10.54 -7.08
CA ILE A 77 11.12 -11.77 -6.82
C ILE A 77 11.23 -12.60 -8.11
N MET A 78 10.15 -12.76 -8.86
CA MET A 78 10.13 -13.51 -10.12
C MET A 78 11.09 -12.90 -11.14
N ILE A 79 11.09 -11.57 -11.33
CA ILE A 79 12.02 -10.86 -12.21
C ILE A 79 13.48 -11.07 -11.78
N TYR A 80 13.75 -11.05 -10.47
CA TYR A 80 15.08 -11.26 -9.93
C TYR A 80 15.57 -12.70 -10.15
N VAL A 81 14.76 -13.70 -9.79
CA VAL A 81 15.12 -15.13 -9.90
C VAL A 81 15.32 -15.57 -11.35
N THR A 82 14.55 -14.98 -12.28
CA THR A 82 14.70 -15.27 -13.72
C THR A 82 15.87 -14.53 -14.39
N GLY A 83 16.60 -13.68 -13.63
CA GLY A 83 17.73 -12.91 -14.17
C GLY A 83 17.33 -11.78 -15.13
N ASN A 84 16.06 -11.40 -15.18
CA ASN A 84 15.50 -10.42 -16.11
C ASN A 84 15.47 -8.98 -15.57
N VAL A 85 16.23 -8.69 -14.52
CA VAL A 85 16.27 -7.33 -13.93
C VAL A 85 16.94 -6.36 -14.90
N ASP A 86 16.22 -5.30 -15.27
CA ASP A 86 16.75 -4.18 -16.05
C ASP A 86 16.33 -2.83 -15.44
N GLY A 87 16.89 -1.73 -15.98
CA GLY A 87 16.61 -0.37 -15.49
C GLY A 87 15.15 0.03 -15.62
N TYR A 88 14.44 -0.55 -16.58
CA TYR A 88 13.03 -0.26 -16.78
C TYR A 88 12.17 -0.93 -15.68
N PHE A 89 12.46 -2.17 -15.29
CA PHE A 89 11.79 -2.80 -14.17
C PHE A 89 12.04 -2.07 -12.85
N VAL A 90 13.27 -1.63 -12.60
CA VAL A 90 13.60 -0.83 -11.39
C VAL A 90 12.83 0.49 -11.39
N LEU A 91 12.74 1.15 -12.54
CA LEU A 91 11.95 2.39 -12.68
C LEU A 91 10.46 2.14 -12.40
N LEU A 92 9.87 1.11 -12.97
CA LEU A 92 8.46 0.75 -12.74
C LEU A 92 8.19 0.42 -11.27
N ALA A 93 9.08 -0.36 -10.64
CA ALA A 93 8.97 -0.72 -9.23
C ALA A 93 9.07 0.52 -8.32
N THR A 94 9.94 1.48 -8.66
CA THR A 94 10.07 2.76 -7.95
C THR A 94 8.80 3.61 -8.10
N TRP A 95 8.24 3.70 -9.29
CA TRP A 95 6.97 4.42 -9.50
C TRP A 95 5.80 3.74 -8.77
N PHE A 96 5.73 2.40 -8.76
CA PHE A 96 4.75 1.68 -7.97
C PHE A 96 4.81 2.10 -6.51
N PHE A 97 6.01 2.10 -5.90
CA PHE A 97 6.21 2.51 -4.51
C PHE A 97 5.72 3.95 -4.26
N TRP A 98 6.14 4.94 -5.06
CA TRP A 98 5.75 6.33 -4.83
C TRP A 98 4.25 6.57 -4.99
N LEU A 99 3.61 5.90 -5.93
CA LEU A 99 2.16 5.93 -6.08
C LEU A 99 1.45 5.31 -4.86
N ARG A 100 2.01 4.27 -4.26
CA ARG A 100 1.49 3.69 -3.02
C ARG A 100 1.69 4.61 -1.82
N VAL A 101 2.79 5.36 -1.74
CA VAL A 101 2.98 6.42 -0.73
C VAL A 101 1.90 7.50 -0.88
N ALA A 102 1.71 8.05 -2.09
CA ALA A 102 0.69 9.06 -2.36
C ALA A 102 -0.72 8.55 -2.06
N HIS A 103 -1.03 7.30 -2.45
CA HIS A 103 -2.29 6.63 -2.10
C HIS A 103 -2.48 6.57 -0.58
N THR A 104 -1.48 6.13 0.17
CA THR A 104 -1.51 5.99 1.63
C THR A 104 -1.79 7.32 2.32
N VAL A 105 -1.05 8.37 1.93
CA VAL A 105 -1.24 9.72 2.49
C VAL A 105 -2.65 10.24 2.22
N THR A 106 -3.11 10.13 0.98
CA THR A 106 -4.47 10.58 0.62
C THR A 106 -5.56 9.73 1.27
N HIS A 107 -5.33 8.43 1.44
CA HIS A 107 -6.29 7.52 2.07
C HIS A 107 -6.47 7.81 3.56
N ILE A 108 -5.39 8.08 4.27
CA ILE A 108 -5.43 8.30 5.73
C ILE A 108 -5.91 9.73 6.06
N PHE A 109 -5.33 10.73 5.39
CA PHE A 109 -5.50 12.13 5.78
C PHE A 109 -6.46 12.92 4.91
N TYR A 110 -6.72 12.48 3.67
CA TYR A 110 -7.55 13.21 2.71
C TYR A 110 -8.50 12.27 1.96
N ASN A 111 -9.32 11.53 2.72
CA ASN A 111 -10.23 10.53 2.15
C ASN A 111 -11.50 11.16 1.57
N LYS A 112 -11.35 12.16 0.67
CA LYS A 112 -12.45 12.85 0.01
C LYS A 112 -12.79 12.24 -1.34
N VAL A 113 -14.03 12.47 -1.76
CA VAL A 113 -14.55 12.09 -3.08
C VAL A 113 -14.52 13.32 -3.98
N ILE A 114 -14.15 13.12 -5.25
CA ILE A 114 -14.12 14.19 -6.25
C ILE A 114 -15.57 14.58 -6.58
N PRO A 115 -15.96 15.85 -6.41
CA PRO A 115 -17.31 16.29 -6.72
C PRO A 115 -17.66 16.00 -8.19
N GLY A 116 -18.86 15.50 -8.46
CA GLY A 116 -19.37 15.24 -9.80
C GLY A 116 -18.98 13.89 -10.41
N ILE A 117 -17.91 13.20 -9.93
CA ILE A 117 -17.44 11.92 -10.51
C ILE A 117 -17.61 10.77 -9.53
N ALA A 118 -17.85 11.05 -8.25
CA ALA A 118 -17.98 10.06 -7.16
C ALA A 118 -16.77 9.12 -6.98
N ILE A 119 -15.58 9.53 -7.45
CA ILE A 119 -14.33 8.75 -7.33
C ILE A 119 -13.52 9.30 -6.14
N PRO A 120 -13.07 8.46 -5.19
CA PRO A 120 -12.18 8.90 -4.13
C PRO A 120 -10.83 9.38 -4.69
N VAL A 121 -10.29 10.48 -4.14
CA VAL A 121 -8.98 11.04 -4.58
C VAL A 121 -7.87 9.99 -4.52
N ARG A 122 -7.87 9.12 -3.52
CA ARG A 122 -6.90 8.02 -3.40
C ARG A 122 -6.87 7.09 -4.61
N THR A 123 -7.98 6.95 -5.34
CA THR A 123 -8.07 6.08 -6.53
C THR A 123 -7.20 6.59 -7.67
N LEU A 124 -6.93 7.91 -7.74
CA LEU A 124 -6.02 8.50 -8.74
C LEU A 124 -4.58 7.98 -8.61
N PHE A 125 -4.19 7.51 -7.44
CA PHE A 125 -2.87 6.92 -7.19
C PHE A 125 -2.91 5.40 -7.18
N TRP A 126 -4.02 4.82 -6.74
CA TRP A 126 -4.21 3.38 -6.73
C TRP A 126 -4.27 2.79 -8.13
N LEU A 127 -5.06 3.38 -9.03
CA LEU A 127 -5.25 2.88 -10.39
C LEU A 127 -3.95 2.86 -11.21
N PRO A 128 -3.14 3.94 -11.29
CA PRO A 128 -1.86 3.89 -11.97
C PRO A 128 -0.89 2.87 -11.37
N SER A 129 -0.84 2.71 -10.05
CA SER A 129 0.01 1.69 -9.42
C SER A 129 -0.40 0.27 -9.84
N THR A 130 -1.72 0.01 -9.95
CA THR A 130 -2.26 -1.26 -10.42
C THR A 130 -1.88 -1.54 -11.88
N ILE A 131 -1.97 -0.53 -12.75
CA ILE A 131 -1.59 -0.63 -14.17
C ILE A 131 -0.08 -0.93 -14.29
N ILE A 132 0.76 -0.24 -13.52
CA ILE A 132 2.21 -0.50 -13.50
C ILE A 132 2.50 -1.94 -13.10
N LEU A 133 1.86 -2.43 -12.04
CA LEU A 133 2.05 -3.81 -11.58
C LEU A 133 1.61 -4.82 -12.64
N GLY A 134 0.46 -4.61 -13.28
CA GLY A 134 -0.02 -5.44 -14.37
C GLY A 134 0.96 -5.47 -15.55
N TRP A 135 1.52 -4.30 -15.89
CA TRP A 135 2.55 -4.19 -16.94
C TRP A 135 3.85 -4.92 -16.57
N MET A 136 4.32 -4.79 -15.33
CA MET A 136 5.49 -5.54 -14.85
C MET A 136 5.27 -7.05 -14.96
N ALA A 137 4.10 -7.54 -14.52
CA ALA A 137 3.75 -8.96 -14.60
C ALA A 137 3.70 -9.44 -16.05
N TYR A 138 3.00 -8.73 -16.94
CA TYR A 138 2.92 -9.06 -18.38
C TYR A 138 4.31 -9.12 -19.02
N ARG A 139 5.13 -8.07 -18.80
CA ARG A 139 6.49 -8.02 -19.35
C ARG A 139 7.37 -9.14 -18.83
N SER A 140 7.29 -9.46 -17.54
CA SER A 140 8.02 -10.60 -16.96
C SER A 140 7.63 -11.92 -17.62
N CYS A 141 6.33 -12.17 -17.81
CA CYS A 141 5.87 -13.36 -18.52
C CYS A 141 6.37 -13.42 -19.97
N SER A 142 6.34 -12.29 -20.69
CA SER A 142 6.78 -12.24 -22.10
C SER A 142 8.29 -12.46 -22.28
N MET A 143 9.09 -12.24 -21.24
CA MET A 143 10.55 -12.50 -21.27
C MET A 143 10.93 -13.94 -20.87
N MET A 144 9.98 -14.69 -20.33
CA MET A 144 10.17 -16.11 -19.96
C MET A 144 9.71 -17.08 -21.05
N MET A 145 8.89 -16.61 -22.00
CA MET A 145 8.44 -17.38 -23.19
C MET A 145 9.38 -17.19 -24.36
#